data_b81e63dfde2ab6e65d8077b390b66ddf
#
_entry.id   b81e63dfde2ab6e65d8077b390b66ddf
#
_cell.length_a   1.000
_cell.length_b   1.000
_cell.length_c   1.000
_cell.angle_alpha   90.00
_cell.angle_beta   90.00
_cell.angle_gamma   90.00
#
_symmetry.space_group_name_H-M   'P 1'
#
loop_
_entity.id
_entity.type
_entity.pdbx_description
1 polymer ?
#
loop_
_entity_poly.entity_id
_entity_poly.type
_entity_poly.pdbx_seq_one_letter_code
_entity_poly.pdbx_strand_id
1 'polypeptide(L)'
;MLALPLSAVARGEDAPDEETPAELLVDGMDAAADHAVDSAKRLFQKLIAVFPASPEASRARRALSALDRDGDSAEERAAIRADEADRTAQYRHAFLIDIGDRVFFAENSAVIGGRARSIIENQARWLKARPGLTVTVIGRSDDGGDRRAAQALSKQRAEAVRDRLIAGGLDGKRIELRPAGDEDRLALCATPLCQAENRNAEVFINDLRDQDPLASNLQLPSRSPRTSLGATAPGAADQMPQ
;
A
#
# COMPACT_ATOMS: atom_id res chain seq x y z
N MET A 1 -61.38 -17.97 -69.97
CA MET A 1 -60.87 -16.73 -69.41
C MET A 1 -60.46 -17.02 -68.03
N LEU A 2 -59.13 -17.23 -67.83
CA LEU A 2 -58.53 -17.47 -66.51
C LEU A 2 -57.95 -16.14 -66.00
N ALA A 3 -58.37 -15.69 -64.85
CA ALA A 3 -57.80 -14.57 -64.16
C ALA A 3 -56.78 -15.05 -63.11
N LEU A 4 -55.52 -14.62 -63.26
CA LEU A 4 -54.44 -14.83 -62.28
C LEU A 4 -54.52 -13.77 -61.19
N PRO A 5 -54.34 -14.12 -59.90
CA PRO A 5 -54.25 -13.15 -58.85
C PRO A 5 -52.83 -12.52 -58.80
N LEU A 6 -52.75 -11.20 -58.69
CA LEU A 6 -51.59 -10.42 -58.37
C LEU A 6 -51.15 -10.73 -56.95
N SER A 7 -49.95 -11.31 -56.76
CA SER A 7 -49.31 -11.43 -55.46
C SER A 7 -48.76 -10.04 -55.05
N ALA A 8 -49.31 -9.49 -54.00
CA ALA A 8 -48.75 -8.34 -53.32
C ALA A 8 -47.46 -8.75 -52.61
N VAL A 9 -46.33 -8.20 -53.04
CA VAL A 9 -45.05 -8.26 -52.28
C VAL A 9 -45.20 -7.35 -51.06
N ALA A 10 -45.31 -7.97 -49.89
CA ALA A 10 -45.20 -7.25 -48.63
C ALA A 10 -43.78 -6.70 -48.52
N ARG A 11 -43.62 -5.38 -48.50
CA ARG A 11 -42.40 -4.73 -48.05
C ARG A 11 -42.24 -5.08 -46.60
N GLY A 12 -41.07 -5.70 -46.28
CA GLY A 12 -40.66 -5.91 -44.88
C GLY A 12 -40.58 -4.58 -44.17
N GLU A 13 -41.34 -4.44 -43.10
CA GLU A 13 -41.11 -3.40 -42.10
C GLU A 13 -39.70 -3.61 -41.55
N ASP A 14 -38.86 -2.58 -41.65
CA ASP A 14 -37.55 -2.51 -40.99
C ASP A 14 -37.77 -2.76 -39.50
N ALA A 15 -37.39 -3.92 -39.02
CA ALA A 15 -37.27 -4.15 -37.58
C ALA A 15 -36.27 -3.14 -37.05
N PRO A 16 -36.51 -2.51 -35.88
CA PRO A 16 -35.53 -1.61 -35.28
C PRO A 16 -34.22 -2.37 -35.16
N ASP A 17 -33.11 -1.78 -35.62
CA ASP A 17 -31.77 -2.31 -35.52
C ASP A 17 -31.53 -2.70 -34.05
N GLU A 18 -31.60 -4.01 -33.75
CA GLU A 18 -31.22 -4.54 -32.45
C GLU A 18 -29.70 -4.35 -32.30
N GLU A 19 -29.30 -3.35 -31.51
CA GLU A 19 -27.90 -3.10 -31.18
C GLU A 19 -27.19 -4.42 -30.77
N THR A 20 -26.16 -4.78 -31.45
CA THR A 20 -25.38 -5.99 -31.17
C THR A 20 -24.32 -5.73 -30.08
N PRO A 21 -23.83 -6.77 -29.37
CA PRO A 21 -22.75 -6.62 -28.43
C PRO A 21 -21.48 -6.01 -29.04
N ALA A 22 -21.22 -6.33 -30.30
CA ALA A 22 -20.05 -5.83 -31.02
C ALA A 22 -20.16 -4.33 -31.33
N GLU A 23 -21.33 -3.87 -31.78
CA GLU A 23 -21.60 -2.43 -32.01
C GLU A 23 -21.48 -1.62 -30.74
N LEU A 24 -22.14 -2.05 -29.66
CA LEU A 24 -22.03 -1.36 -28.35
C LEU A 24 -20.59 -1.28 -27.84
N LEU A 25 -19.76 -2.31 -28.11
CA LEU A 25 -18.34 -2.26 -27.73
C LEU A 25 -17.57 -1.26 -28.57
N VAL A 26 -17.80 -1.24 -29.90
CA VAL A 26 -17.13 -0.31 -30.83
C VAL A 26 -17.51 1.11 -30.48
N ASP A 27 -18.79 1.42 -30.35
CA ASP A 27 -19.29 2.76 -30.00
C ASP A 27 -18.73 3.24 -28.64
N GLY A 28 -18.64 2.32 -27.67
CA GLY A 28 -18.03 2.62 -26.38
C GLY A 28 -16.54 2.91 -26.47
N MET A 29 -15.81 2.20 -27.32
CA MET A 29 -14.38 2.41 -27.55
C MET A 29 -14.11 3.72 -28.30
N ASP A 30 -14.93 4.04 -29.31
CA ASP A 30 -14.84 5.28 -30.08
C ASP A 30 -15.15 6.49 -29.17
N ALA A 31 -16.21 6.41 -28.35
CA ALA A 31 -16.50 7.44 -27.38
C ALA A 31 -15.35 7.65 -26.38
N ALA A 32 -14.66 6.58 -25.97
CA ALA A 32 -13.48 6.67 -25.10
C ALA A 32 -12.29 7.34 -25.82
N ALA A 33 -12.05 7.03 -27.10
CA ALA A 33 -11.02 7.64 -27.92
C ALA A 33 -11.25 9.15 -28.14
N ASP A 34 -12.51 9.56 -28.25
CA ASP A 34 -12.95 10.95 -28.37
C ASP A 34 -12.99 11.70 -27.02
N HIS A 35 -12.47 11.09 -25.95
CA HIS A 35 -12.52 11.65 -24.58
C HIS A 35 -13.94 11.92 -24.04
N ALA A 36 -14.97 11.32 -24.64
CA ALA A 36 -16.35 11.40 -24.18
C ALA A 36 -16.62 10.35 -23.08
N VAL A 37 -15.91 10.46 -21.95
CA VAL A 37 -15.83 9.46 -20.88
C VAL A 37 -17.20 9.01 -20.37
N ASP A 38 -18.13 9.96 -20.13
CA ASP A 38 -19.47 9.62 -19.63
C ASP A 38 -20.31 8.84 -20.66
N SER A 39 -20.12 9.11 -21.95
CA SER A 39 -20.79 8.37 -23.04
C SER A 39 -20.20 6.96 -23.15
N ALA A 40 -18.89 6.84 -23.11
CA ALA A 40 -18.21 5.55 -23.09
C ALA A 40 -18.66 4.67 -21.92
N LYS A 41 -18.72 5.23 -20.71
CA LYS A 41 -19.19 4.53 -19.51
C LYS A 41 -20.62 4.03 -19.66
N ARG A 42 -21.54 4.86 -20.18
CA ARG A 42 -22.94 4.46 -20.42
C ARG A 42 -23.03 3.29 -21.40
N LEU A 43 -22.30 3.34 -22.53
CA LEU A 43 -22.30 2.29 -23.54
C LEU A 43 -21.76 0.97 -23.01
N PHE A 44 -20.64 0.99 -22.29
CA PHE A 44 -20.09 -0.21 -21.64
C PHE A 44 -21.01 -0.78 -20.57
N GLN A 45 -21.66 0.05 -19.74
CA GLN A 45 -22.62 -0.40 -18.75
C GLN A 45 -23.85 -1.03 -19.43
N LYS A 46 -24.37 -0.44 -20.52
CA LYS A 46 -25.48 -0.99 -21.32
C LYS A 46 -25.10 -2.35 -21.88
N LEU A 47 -23.92 -2.47 -22.50
CA LEU A 47 -23.41 -3.74 -23.02
C LEU A 47 -23.33 -4.84 -21.94
N ILE A 48 -22.79 -4.51 -20.77
CA ILE A 48 -22.67 -5.45 -19.65
C ILE A 48 -24.04 -5.89 -19.11
N ALA A 49 -25.01 -4.98 -19.08
CA ALA A 49 -26.35 -5.24 -18.55
C ALA A 49 -27.19 -6.09 -19.52
N VAL A 50 -27.11 -5.81 -20.82
CA VAL A 50 -27.93 -6.47 -21.85
C VAL A 50 -27.31 -7.82 -22.27
N PHE A 51 -25.98 -7.90 -22.36
CA PHE A 51 -25.27 -9.07 -22.85
C PHE A 51 -24.21 -9.58 -21.85
N PRO A 52 -24.55 -9.93 -20.59
CA PRO A 52 -23.58 -10.16 -19.52
C PRO A 52 -22.62 -11.33 -19.78
N ALA A 53 -23.00 -12.31 -20.59
CA ALA A 53 -22.23 -13.50 -20.90
C ALA A 53 -21.40 -13.38 -22.20
N SER A 54 -21.49 -12.26 -22.91
CA SER A 54 -20.75 -12.08 -24.16
C SER A 54 -19.25 -11.83 -23.92
N PRO A 55 -18.36 -12.21 -24.84
CA PRO A 55 -16.94 -11.89 -24.78
C PRO A 55 -16.70 -10.37 -24.85
N GLU A 56 -17.59 -9.61 -25.49
CA GLU A 56 -17.59 -8.15 -25.56
C GLU A 56 -17.84 -7.55 -24.18
N ALA A 57 -18.77 -8.10 -23.39
CA ALA A 57 -19.02 -7.64 -22.02
C ALA A 57 -17.78 -7.77 -21.12
N SER A 58 -16.97 -8.81 -21.33
CA SER A 58 -15.69 -8.96 -20.61
C SER A 58 -14.66 -7.89 -21.01
N ARG A 59 -14.66 -7.44 -22.26
CA ARG A 59 -13.84 -6.32 -22.76
C ARG A 59 -14.35 -5.01 -22.21
N ALA A 60 -15.67 -4.80 -22.23
CA ALA A 60 -16.32 -3.60 -21.69
C ALA A 60 -16.04 -3.41 -20.18
N ARG A 61 -16.05 -4.49 -19.38
CA ARG A 61 -15.67 -4.43 -17.95
C ARG A 61 -14.23 -3.95 -17.76
N ARG A 62 -13.29 -4.42 -18.57
CA ARG A 62 -11.89 -3.97 -18.51
C ARG A 62 -11.74 -2.51 -18.93
N ALA A 63 -12.43 -2.11 -20.02
CA ALA A 63 -12.43 -0.72 -20.48
C ALA A 63 -13.05 0.23 -19.45
N LEU A 64 -14.17 -0.15 -18.84
CA LEU A 64 -14.82 0.62 -17.77
C LEU A 64 -13.89 0.80 -16.56
N SER A 65 -13.23 -0.28 -16.14
CA SER A 65 -12.24 -0.21 -15.04
C SER A 65 -11.02 0.66 -15.37
N ALA A 66 -10.63 0.76 -16.65
CA ALA A 66 -9.57 1.68 -17.09
C ALA A 66 -10.06 3.14 -17.03
N LEU A 67 -11.26 3.42 -17.56
CA LEU A 67 -11.87 4.76 -17.53
C LEU A 67 -12.11 5.26 -16.10
N ASP A 68 -12.47 4.38 -15.17
CA ASP A 68 -12.62 4.74 -13.76
C ASP A 68 -11.29 5.11 -13.11
N ARG A 69 -10.20 4.43 -13.47
CA ARG A 69 -8.85 4.78 -13.00
C ARG A 69 -8.29 6.06 -13.61
N ASP A 70 -8.58 6.30 -14.89
CA ASP A 70 -8.09 7.48 -15.62
C ASP A 70 -8.98 8.71 -15.37
N GLY A 71 -10.26 8.50 -14.94
CA GLY A 71 -11.25 9.54 -14.70
C GLY A 71 -11.01 10.41 -13.47
N ASP A 72 -10.23 9.88 -12.49
CA ASP A 72 -9.83 10.70 -11.35
C ASP A 72 -8.75 11.68 -11.79
N SER A 73 -9.03 12.97 -11.69
CA SER A 73 -8.04 13.99 -12.01
C SER A 73 -6.79 13.82 -11.15
N ALA A 74 -5.63 14.25 -11.64
CA ALA A 74 -4.39 14.22 -10.85
C ALA A 74 -4.53 14.99 -9.53
N GLU A 75 -5.35 16.04 -9.54
CA GLU A 75 -5.68 16.85 -8.36
C GLU A 75 -6.54 16.07 -7.35
N GLU A 76 -7.57 15.36 -7.82
CA GLU A 76 -8.46 14.55 -6.97
C GLU A 76 -7.67 13.41 -6.30
N ARG A 77 -6.83 12.69 -7.07
CA ARG A 77 -5.91 11.69 -6.50
C ARG A 77 -4.91 12.29 -5.50
N ALA A 78 -4.44 13.51 -5.74
CA ALA A 78 -3.57 14.22 -4.81
C ALA A 78 -4.31 14.62 -3.53
N ALA A 79 -5.56 15.09 -3.65
CA ALA A 79 -6.39 15.43 -2.49
C ALA A 79 -6.72 14.21 -1.63
N ILE A 80 -7.10 13.08 -2.25
CA ILE A 80 -7.36 11.82 -1.53
C ILE A 80 -6.10 11.38 -0.78
N ARG A 81 -4.92 11.41 -1.43
CA ARG A 81 -3.65 11.03 -0.78
C ARG A 81 -3.27 11.96 0.37
N ALA A 82 -3.58 13.26 0.24
CA ALA A 82 -3.32 14.24 1.32
C ALA A 82 -4.23 13.98 2.52
N ASP A 83 -5.52 13.71 2.32
CA ASP A 83 -6.47 13.36 3.38
C ASP A 83 -6.09 12.06 4.09
N GLU A 84 -5.67 11.04 3.35
CA GLU A 84 -5.19 9.77 3.93
C GLU A 84 -3.92 9.97 4.76
N ALA A 85 -2.97 10.79 4.27
CA ALA A 85 -1.73 11.10 4.99
C ALA A 85 -2.02 11.86 6.29
N ASP A 86 -2.93 12.84 6.26
CA ASP A 86 -3.33 13.60 7.45
C ASP A 86 -4.03 12.70 8.47
N ARG A 87 -4.94 11.84 8.02
CA ARG A 87 -5.62 10.85 8.87
C ARG A 87 -4.64 9.87 9.52
N THR A 88 -3.65 9.41 8.75
CA THR A 88 -2.60 8.54 9.29
C THR A 88 -1.76 9.26 10.35
N ALA A 89 -1.39 10.51 10.10
CA ALA A 89 -0.65 11.33 11.07
C ALA A 89 -1.44 11.53 12.36
N GLN A 90 -2.75 11.78 12.27
CA GLN A 90 -3.65 11.88 13.41
C GLN A 90 -3.70 10.57 14.21
N TYR A 91 -3.80 9.42 13.55
CA TYR A 91 -3.77 8.12 14.22
C TYR A 91 -2.43 7.85 14.90
N ARG A 92 -1.31 8.16 14.26
CA ARG A 92 0.03 8.04 14.90
C ARG A 92 0.15 8.91 16.12
N HIS A 93 -0.28 10.15 16.03
CA HIS A 93 -0.26 11.09 17.17
C HIS A 93 -1.13 10.58 18.33
N ALA A 94 -2.38 10.22 18.09
CA ALA A 94 -3.27 9.67 19.10
C ALA A 94 -2.72 8.38 19.74
N PHE A 95 -2.15 7.49 18.93
CA PHE A 95 -1.54 6.26 19.43
C PHE A 95 -0.34 6.55 20.34
N LEU A 96 0.54 7.47 19.95
CA LEU A 96 1.70 7.87 20.74
C LEU A 96 1.31 8.47 22.09
N ILE A 97 0.32 9.39 22.09
CA ILE A 97 -0.07 10.15 23.30
C ILE A 97 -0.93 9.31 24.25
N ASP A 98 -1.92 8.58 23.73
CA ASP A 98 -2.93 7.92 24.56
C ASP A 98 -2.50 6.51 24.98
N ILE A 99 -1.72 5.81 24.16
CA ILE A 99 -1.42 4.39 24.33
C ILE A 99 0.06 4.17 24.63
N GLY A 100 0.94 4.90 23.97
CA GLY A 100 2.38 4.67 23.93
C GLY A 100 2.76 3.65 22.84
N ASP A 101 3.77 4.02 22.07
CA ASP A 101 4.24 3.26 20.93
C ASP A 101 5.31 2.22 21.28
N ARG A 102 5.94 2.31 22.46
CA ARG A 102 7.14 1.55 22.83
C ARG A 102 7.00 0.76 24.10
N VAL A 103 7.71 -0.38 24.10
CA VAL A 103 7.98 -1.17 25.29
C VAL A 103 9.47 -1.43 25.41
N PHE A 104 9.98 -1.47 26.64
CA PHE A 104 11.40 -1.62 26.94
C PHE A 104 11.69 -3.00 27.53
N PHE A 105 12.91 -3.49 27.30
CA PHE A 105 13.36 -4.79 27.73
C PHE A 105 14.55 -4.70 28.68
N ALA A 106 14.67 -5.70 29.53
CA ALA A 106 15.87 -5.91 30.32
C ALA A 106 17.05 -6.24 29.41
N GLU A 107 18.25 -6.04 29.90
CA GLU A 107 19.48 -6.38 29.21
C GLU A 107 19.51 -7.87 28.84
N ASN A 108 19.96 -8.17 27.62
CA ASN A 108 20.06 -9.52 27.06
C ASN A 108 18.73 -10.33 27.10
N SER A 109 17.59 -9.66 27.11
CA SER A 109 16.27 -10.27 27.26
C SER A 109 15.27 -9.78 26.22
N ALA A 110 14.39 -10.69 25.79
CA ALA A 110 13.18 -10.40 25.02
C ALA A 110 11.89 -10.71 25.85
N VAL A 111 12.03 -10.89 27.15
CA VAL A 111 10.88 -11.19 28.04
C VAL A 111 10.06 -9.93 28.27
N ILE A 112 8.74 -10.03 28.04
CA ILE A 112 7.80 -8.93 28.27
C ILE A 112 7.46 -8.83 29.76
N GLY A 113 7.93 -7.75 30.39
CA GLY A 113 7.60 -7.42 31.79
C GLY A 113 6.13 -7.00 31.97
N GLY A 114 5.70 -6.86 33.24
CA GLY A 114 4.31 -6.54 33.56
C GLY A 114 3.82 -5.21 32.94
N ARG A 115 4.61 -4.13 33.02
CA ARG A 115 4.28 -2.83 32.43
C ARG A 115 4.21 -2.90 30.91
N ALA A 116 5.17 -3.55 30.28
CA ALA A 116 5.18 -3.74 28.82
C ALA A 116 3.95 -4.53 28.37
N ARG A 117 3.54 -5.55 29.12
CA ARG A 117 2.34 -6.34 28.85
C ARG A 117 1.08 -5.47 28.81
N SER A 118 0.89 -4.62 29.81
CA SER A 118 -0.27 -3.72 29.88
C SER A 118 -0.29 -2.73 28.71
N ILE A 119 0.87 -2.19 28.31
CA ILE A 119 0.98 -1.30 27.14
C ILE A 119 0.56 -2.04 25.87
N ILE A 120 1.10 -3.24 25.62
CA ILE A 120 0.78 -4.02 24.41
C ILE A 120 -0.70 -4.45 24.40
N GLU A 121 -1.30 -4.75 25.52
CA GLU A 121 -2.73 -5.03 25.62
C GLU A 121 -3.59 -3.83 25.23
N ASN A 122 -3.20 -2.63 25.66
CA ASN A 122 -3.85 -1.38 25.25
C ASN A 122 -3.65 -1.12 23.75
N GLN A 123 -2.45 -1.34 23.23
CA GLN A 123 -2.15 -1.24 21.81
C GLN A 123 -3.03 -2.19 20.98
N ALA A 124 -3.12 -3.47 21.38
CA ALA A 124 -3.95 -4.46 20.70
C ALA A 124 -5.43 -4.05 20.68
N ARG A 125 -5.96 -3.57 21.83
CA ARG A 125 -7.35 -3.11 21.93
C ARG A 125 -7.62 -1.90 21.05
N TRP A 126 -6.72 -0.94 21.02
CA TRP A 126 -6.84 0.27 20.21
C TRP A 126 -6.79 -0.05 18.71
N LEU A 127 -5.86 -0.92 18.28
CA LEU A 127 -5.72 -1.38 16.90
C LEU A 127 -6.88 -2.27 16.45
N LYS A 128 -7.43 -3.09 17.33
CA LYS A 128 -8.61 -3.93 17.05
C LYS A 128 -9.84 -3.10 16.71
N ALA A 129 -10.01 -1.96 17.35
CA ALA A 129 -11.09 -1.01 17.05
C ALA A 129 -10.92 -0.29 15.70
N ARG A 130 -9.78 -0.47 15.01
CA ARG A 130 -9.42 0.17 13.73
C ARG A 130 -8.93 -0.87 12.72
N PRO A 131 -9.84 -1.67 12.11
CA PRO A 131 -9.48 -2.83 11.29
C PRO A 131 -8.68 -2.47 10.04
N GLY A 132 -8.79 -1.23 9.55
CA GLY A 132 -8.04 -0.75 8.39
C GLY A 132 -6.57 -0.42 8.65
N LEU A 133 -6.07 -0.40 9.89
CA LEU A 133 -4.68 -0.08 10.17
C LEU A 133 -3.80 -1.33 10.16
N THR A 134 -2.61 -1.21 9.57
CA THR A 134 -1.51 -2.17 9.70
C THR A 134 -0.37 -1.55 10.52
N VAL A 135 0.48 -2.37 11.08
CA VAL A 135 1.59 -1.92 11.92
C VAL A 135 2.87 -2.66 11.59
N THR A 136 3.99 -1.98 11.77
CA THR A 136 5.33 -2.58 11.79
C THR A 136 5.86 -2.58 13.21
N VAL A 137 6.26 -3.76 13.71
CA VAL A 137 6.92 -3.87 15.01
C VAL A 137 8.43 -3.82 14.78
N ILE A 138 9.05 -2.74 15.25
CA ILE A 138 10.47 -2.46 15.09
C ILE A 138 11.19 -2.84 16.37
N GLY A 139 11.93 -3.94 16.35
CA GLY A 139 12.77 -4.36 17.49
C GLY A 139 14.15 -3.73 17.43
N ARG A 140 14.65 -3.25 18.58
CA ARG A 140 16.01 -2.70 18.72
C ARG A 140 16.77 -3.38 19.84
N SER A 141 18.09 -3.36 19.74
CA SER A 141 19.01 -3.96 20.72
C SER A 141 20.25 -3.08 20.87
N ASP A 142 20.63 -2.82 22.11
CA ASP A 142 21.89 -2.17 22.44
C ASP A 142 22.43 -2.82 23.75
N ASP A 143 22.64 -4.14 23.62
CA ASP A 143 23.01 -5.00 24.76
C ASP A 143 24.50 -5.37 24.72
N GLY A 144 25.26 -4.76 23.82
CA GLY A 144 26.63 -5.17 23.54
C GLY A 144 26.70 -6.40 22.63
N GLY A 145 27.91 -6.89 22.36
CA GLY A 145 28.12 -8.00 21.45
C GLY A 145 28.32 -7.59 20.00
N ASP A 146 28.29 -8.57 19.12
CA ASP A 146 28.45 -8.33 17.69
C ASP A 146 27.09 -7.97 17.03
N ARG A 147 27.16 -7.44 15.81
CA ARG A 147 25.98 -7.05 15.01
C ARG A 147 24.99 -8.20 14.80
N ARG A 148 25.49 -9.44 14.67
CA ARG A 148 24.64 -10.61 14.45
C ARG A 148 23.82 -10.94 15.71
N ALA A 149 24.43 -10.83 16.88
CA ALA A 149 23.76 -11.02 18.17
C ALA A 149 22.71 -9.92 18.38
N ALA A 150 23.06 -8.65 18.12
CA ALA A 150 22.12 -7.52 18.20
C ALA A 150 20.92 -7.73 17.25
N GLN A 151 21.15 -8.16 16.02
CA GLN A 151 20.10 -8.45 15.05
C GLN A 151 19.19 -9.60 15.53
N ALA A 152 19.76 -10.68 16.07
CA ALA A 152 19.00 -11.81 16.59
C ALA A 152 18.12 -11.40 17.78
N LEU A 153 18.66 -10.63 18.74
CA LEU A 153 17.91 -10.18 19.92
C LEU A 153 16.82 -9.18 19.56
N SER A 154 17.09 -8.26 18.64
CA SER A 154 16.08 -7.32 18.13
C SER A 154 14.92 -8.04 17.46
N LYS A 155 15.19 -9.10 16.70
CA LYS A 155 14.16 -9.97 16.12
C LYS A 155 13.32 -10.64 17.19
N GLN A 156 13.94 -11.24 18.21
CA GLN A 156 13.21 -11.89 19.31
C GLN A 156 12.31 -10.90 20.07
N ARG A 157 12.74 -9.65 20.27
CA ARG A 157 11.94 -8.59 20.88
C ARG A 157 10.73 -8.23 20.03
N ALA A 158 10.93 -8.07 18.72
CA ALA A 158 9.82 -7.79 17.80
C ALA A 158 8.81 -8.95 17.75
N GLU A 159 9.29 -10.19 17.71
CA GLU A 159 8.45 -11.40 17.74
C GLU A 159 7.64 -11.49 19.04
N ALA A 160 8.26 -11.24 20.20
CA ALA A 160 7.57 -11.26 21.49
C ALA A 160 6.42 -10.24 21.54
N VAL A 161 6.60 -9.02 21.01
CA VAL A 161 5.56 -8.00 20.93
C VAL A 161 4.47 -8.42 19.96
N ARG A 162 4.81 -8.89 18.74
CA ARG A 162 3.84 -9.42 17.78
C ARG A 162 2.96 -10.49 18.40
N ASP A 163 3.56 -11.49 19.03
CA ASP A 163 2.83 -12.63 19.60
C ASP A 163 1.87 -12.16 20.69
N ARG A 164 2.25 -11.13 21.46
CA ARG A 164 1.38 -10.53 22.47
C ARG A 164 0.24 -9.72 21.85
N LEU A 165 0.48 -8.99 20.76
CA LEU A 165 -0.56 -8.29 19.99
C LEU A 165 -1.58 -9.28 19.43
N ILE A 166 -1.12 -10.40 18.88
CA ILE A 166 -1.99 -11.50 18.37
C ILE A 166 -2.81 -12.10 19.52
N ALA A 167 -2.20 -12.38 20.67
CA ALA A 167 -2.89 -12.85 21.85
C ALA A 167 -3.95 -11.85 22.35
N GLY A 168 -3.74 -10.53 22.10
CA GLY A 168 -4.73 -9.46 22.35
C GLY A 168 -5.83 -9.36 21.30
N GLY A 169 -5.82 -10.23 20.28
CA GLY A 169 -6.85 -10.36 19.24
C GLY A 169 -6.59 -9.53 17.97
N LEU A 170 -5.35 -9.10 17.72
CA LEU A 170 -4.96 -8.50 16.45
C LEU A 170 -4.63 -9.60 15.43
N ASP A 171 -5.12 -9.45 14.19
CA ASP A 171 -4.77 -10.38 13.10
C ASP A 171 -3.28 -10.26 12.75
N GLY A 172 -2.58 -11.39 12.76
CA GLY A 172 -1.15 -11.46 12.44
C GLY A 172 -0.79 -10.94 11.03
N LYS A 173 -1.73 -10.99 10.08
CA LYS A 173 -1.55 -10.44 8.72
C LYS A 173 -1.41 -8.92 8.70
N ARG A 174 -1.82 -8.25 9.79
CA ARG A 174 -1.74 -6.81 9.95
C ARG A 174 -0.42 -6.36 10.60
N ILE A 175 0.49 -7.29 10.91
CA ILE A 175 1.70 -7.03 11.65
C ILE A 175 2.92 -7.43 10.81
N GLU A 176 3.74 -6.45 10.48
CA GLU A 176 5.05 -6.64 9.89
C GLU A 176 6.13 -6.59 10.98
N LEU A 177 7.24 -7.33 10.80
CA LEU A 177 8.39 -7.30 11.70
C LEU A 177 9.60 -6.65 11.02
N ARG A 178 10.21 -5.68 11.72
CA ARG A 178 11.47 -5.06 11.32
C ARG A 178 12.51 -5.17 12.44
N PRO A 179 13.33 -6.19 12.45
CA PRO A 179 14.48 -6.25 13.35
C PRO A 179 15.52 -5.20 12.92
N ALA A 180 15.79 -4.21 13.76
CA ALA A 180 16.72 -3.11 13.46
C ALA A 180 18.12 -3.32 14.09
N GLY A 181 18.28 -4.33 14.95
CA GLY A 181 19.54 -4.55 15.65
C GLY A 181 19.94 -3.33 16.46
N ASP A 182 21.18 -2.88 16.28
CA ASP A 182 21.78 -1.70 16.89
C ASP A 182 21.91 -0.50 15.92
N GLU A 183 21.34 -0.59 14.72
CA GLU A 183 21.49 0.42 13.67
C GLU A 183 20.60 1.66 13.87
N ASP A 184 19.41 1.47 14.41
CA ASP A 184 18.38 2.51 14.52
C ASP A 184 18.22 2.96 15.98
N ARG A 185 19.30 3.52 16.54
CA ARG A 185 19.36 3.93 17.95
C ARG A 185 18.55 5.20 18.20
N LEU A 186 17.80 5.20 19.30
CA LEU A 186 17.09 6.40 19.80
C LEU A 186 18.04 7.34 20.53
N ALA A 187 18.90 6.77 21.35
CA ALA A 187 19.90 7.50 22.13
C ALA A 187 21.30 7.17 21.62
N LEU A 188 22.09 8.20 21.29
CA LEU A 188 23.41 8.04 20.65
C LEU A 188 24.56 8.02 21.65
N CYS A 189 24.31 8.23 22.94
CA CYS A 189 25.36 8.17 23.96
C CYS A 189 25.66 6.71 24.39
N ALA A 190 26.85 6.48 24.91
CA ALA A 190 27.34 5.16 25.33
C ALA A 190 27.07 4.83 26.82
N THR A 191 26.24 5.62 27.50
CA THR A 191 25.93 5.38 28.91
C THR A 191 24.94 4.23 29.09
N PRO A 192 24.91 3.55 30.25
CA PRO A 192 23.93 2.49 30.52
C PRO A 192 22.48 2.95 30.36
N LEU A 193 22.19 4.23 30.64
CA LEU A 193 20.87 4.82 30.45
C LEU A 193 20.48 4.89 28.97
N CYS A 194 21.38 5.36 28.10
CA CYS A 194 21.14 5.40 26.67
C CYS A 194 20.99 3.99 26.06
N GLN A 195 21.79 3.04 26.54
CA GLN A 195 21.62 1.65 26.11
C GLN A 195 20.26 1.10 26.54
N ALA A 196 19.77 1.45 27.74
CA ALA A 196 18.44 1.06 28.21
C ALA A 196 17.33 1.63 27.31
N GLU A 197 17.46 2.87 26.84
CA GLU A 197 16.53 3.49 25.89
C GLU A 197 16.51 2.75 24.54
N ASN A 198 17.65 2.22 24.10
CA ASN A 198 17.77 1.50 22.84
C ASN A 198 17.31 0.03 22.93
N ARG A 199 17.07 -0.51 24.13
CA ARG A 199 16.53 -1.85 24.35
C ARG A 199 15.01 -1.86 24.32
N ASN A 200 14.42 -1.64 23.15
CA ASN A 200 12.97 -1.47 22.99
C ASN A 200 12.40 -2.23 21.80
N ALA A 201 11.08 -2.29 21.76
CA ALA A 201 10.32 -2.55 20.56
C ALA A 201 9.23 -1.49 20.40
N GLU A 202 9.12 -0.96 19.20
CA GLU A 202 8.17 0.09 18.81
C GLU A 202 7.09 -0.51 17.90
N VAL A 203 5.83 -0.14 18.15
CA VAL A 203 4.71 -0.46 17.28
C VAL A 203 4.42 0.77 16.43
N PHE A 204 4.81 0.76 15.18
CA PHE A 204 4.66 1.84 14.22
C PHE A 204 3.43 1.61 13.34
N ILE A 205 2.54 2.60 13.24
CA ILE A 205 1.38 2.55 12.35
C ILE A 205 1.83 2.86 10.92
N ASN A 206 1.59 1.95 9.99
CA ASN A 206 1.92 2.11 8.58
C ASN A 206 1.02 3.16 7.92
N ASP A 207 1.43 3.65 6.74
CA ASP A 207 0.59 4.52 5.94
C ASP A 207 -0.66 3.78 5.45
N LEU A 208 -1.80 4.46 5.43
CA LEU A 208 -3.05 3.88 4.93
C LEU A 208 -2.94 3.43 3.46
N ARG A 209 -2.02 4.05 2.70
CA ARG A 209 -1.72 3.70 1.30
C ARG A 209 -1.05 2.34 1.13
N ASP A 210 -0.31 1.88 2.13
CA ASP A 210 0.37 0.58 2.09
C ASP A 210 -0.61 -0.60 2.16
N GLN A 211 -1.89 -0.31 2.38
CA GLN A 211 -2.96 -1.29 2.50
C GLN A 211 -3.69 -1.55 1.17
N ASP A 212 -3.38 -0.78 0.12
CA ASP A 212 -3.94 -1.03 -1.21
C ASP A 212 -3.21 -2.21 -1.87
N PRO A 213 -3.87 -3.38 -2.08
CA PRO A 213 -3.26 -4.53 -2.73
C PRO A 213 -2.80 -4.22 -4.16
N LEU A 214 -3.30 -3.13 -4.77
CA LEU A 214 -2.92 -2.67 -6.09
C LEU A 214 -1.67 -1.77 -6.05
N ALA A 215 -1.41 -1.08 -4.94
CA ALA A 215 -0.20 -0.26 -4.75
C ALA A 215 1.06 -1.13 -4.62
N SER A 216 0.94 -2.35 -4.10
CA SER A 216 2.05 -3.31 -3.98
C SER A 216 2.61 -3.77 -5.33
N ASN A 217 1.88 -3.61 -6.42
CA ASN A 217 2.31 -3.96 -7.78
C ASN A 217 2.97 -2.80 -8.54
N LEU A 218 2.93 -1.59 -7.98
CA LEU A 218 3.65 -0.42 -8.48
C LEU A 218 4.96 -0.23 -7.71
N GLN A 219 5.78 -1.26 -7.71
CA GLN A 219 7.16 -1.17 -7.27
C GLN A 219 7.89 -0.28 -8.26
N LEU A 220 7.90 1.03 -7.98
CA LEU A 220 8.82 1.94 -8.65
C LEU A 220 10.23 1.38 -8.44
N PRO A 221 11.03 1.19 -9.50
CA PRO A 221 12.38 0.70 -9.36
C PRO A 221 13.10 1.62 -8.36
N SER A 222 13.61 1.03 -7.28
CA SER A 222 14.45 1.69 -6.31
C SER A 222 15.53 2.46 -7.09
N ARG A 223 15.56 3.79 -6.94
CA ARG A 223 16.63 4.62 -7.49
C ARG A 223 17.93 4.04 -6.97
N SER A 224 18.66 3.35 -7.85
CA SER A 224 20.05 2.98 -7.61
C SER A 224 20.82 4.23 -7.14
N PRO A 225 21.64 4.15 -6.10
CA PRO A 225 22.48 5.27 -5.71
C PRO A 225 23.31 5.68 -6.92
N ARG A 226 23.26 6.96 -7.27
CA ARG A 226 24.11 7.53 -8.30
C ARG A 226 25.55 7.23 -7.91
N THR A 227 26.19 6.36 -8.67
CA THR A 227 27.65 6.18 -8.64
C THR A 227 28.26 7.57 -8.86
N SER A 228 28.87 8.12 -7.82
CA SER A 228 29.67 9.34 -7.93
C SER A 228 30.79 9.06 -8.92
N LEU A 229 30.69 9.65 -10.10
CA LEU A 229 31.79 9.72 -11.04
C LEU A 229 32.99 10.38 -10.34
N GLY A 230 34.10 9.66 -10.33
CA GLY A 230 35.33 10.05 -9.71
C GLY A 230 35.79 11.43 -10.18
N ALA A 231 36.04 12.32 -9.24
CA ALA A 231 36.82 13.50 -9.44
C ALA A 231 38.30 13.07 -9.58
N THR A 232 38.79 13.08 -10.79
CA THR A 232 40.20 12.98 -11.10
C THR A 232 40.90 14.23 -10.54
N ALA A 233 41.73 14.06 -9.54
CA ALA A 233 42.63 15.11 -9.10
C ALA A 233 43.76 15.30 -10.13
N PRO A 234 44.08 16.51 -10.53
CA PRO A 234 45.30 16.75 -11.29
C PRO A 234 46.52 16.75 -10.35
N GLY A 235 47.49 15.99 -10.73
CA GLY A 235 48.81 15.99 -10.08
C GLY A 235 49.51 17.34 -10.19
N ALA A 236 50.15 17.74 -9.11
CA ALA A 236 51.22 18.71 -9.14
C ALA A 236 52.49 18.01 -8.65
N ALA A 237 53.36 17.76 -9.63
CA ALA A 237 54.76 17.63 -9.36
C ALA A 237 55.32 19.03 -9.09
N ASP A 238 56.11 19.22 -8.07
CA ASP A 238 57.32 19.96 -8.21
C ASP A 238 58.34 19.55 -7.13
N GLN A 239 59.54 19.34 -7.65
CA GLN A 239 60.79 19.04 -6.96
C GLN A 239 61.40 20.37 -6.52
N MET A 240 62.12 20.44 -5.38
CA MET A 240 63.57 20.45 -5.41
C MET A 240 64.20 20.92 -4.09
N PRO A 241 65.47 20.70 -3.87
CA PRO A 241 66.13 20.41 -2.60
C PRO A 241 66.91 21.59 -2.02
N GLN A 242 67.18 21.53 -0.76
CA GLN A 242 68.51 21.73 -0.13
C GLN A 242 68.37 21.58 1.38
#